data_6869d7b5e44b2016ed3248c8dc3de1ce
#
_entry.id   6869d7b5e44b2016ed3248c8dc3de1ce
#
_cell.length_a   1.000
_cell.length_b   1.000
_cell.length_c   1.000
_cell.angle_alpha   90.00
_cell.angle_beta   90.00
_cell.angle_gamma   90.00
#
_symmetry.space_group_name_H-M   'P 1'
#
loop_
_entity.id
_entity.type
_entity.pdbx_description
1 polymer ?
#
loop_
_entity_poly.entity_id
_entity_poly.type
_entity_poly.pdbx_seq_one_letter_code
_entity_poly.pdbx_strand_id
1 'polypeptide(L)'
;HNFVINGEGLRKAAEVYEPESGRVMEVYTDLPGMQLYTANSLSGKGHGGVSFVNHGALCLETQFFPDSPNHPEFPFRFLKPGEEFDSVTTYRFLTR
;
A
#
# COMPACT_ATOMS: atom_id res chain seq x y z
N HIS A 1 6.77 7.37 3.13
CA HIS A 1 5.78 8.08 3.94
C HIS A 1 4.51 7.27 4.11
N ASN A 2 3.98 7.25 5.33
CA ASN A 2 2.67 6.70 5.61
C ASN A 2 1.60 7.77 5.44
N PHE A 3 0.64 7.52 4.58
CA PHE A 3 -0.53 8.39 4.41
C PHE A 3 -1.68 7.88 5.27
N VAL A 4 -2.35 8.79 5.96
CA VAL A 4 -3.58 8.48 6.69
C VAL A 4 -4.72 8.40 5.69
N ILE A 5 -5.43 7.28 5.66
CA ILE A 5 -6.53 7.07 4.72
C ILE A 5 -7.82 7.62 5.35
N ASN A 6 -8.49 8.49 4.64
CA ASN A 6 -9.77 9.05 5.09
C ASN A 6 -10.87 7.99 5.07
N GLY A 7 -11.84 8.14 5.98
CA GLY A 7 -12.99 7.25 6.06
C GLY A 7 -12.74 6.01 6.91
N GLU A 8 -13.75 5.16 6.97
CA GLU A 8 -13.76 3.94 7.77
C GLU A 8 -14.25 2.75 6.94
N GLY A 9 -13.94 1.55 7.41
CA GLY A 9 -14.31 0.32 6.72
C GLY A 9 -13.60 0.15 5.39
N LEU A 10 -14.06 -0.76 4.57
CA LEU A 10 -13.50 -1.00 3.24
C LEU A 10 -13.88 0.17 2.33
N ARG A 11 -12.87 0.96 1.90
CA ARG A 11 -13.08 2.13 1.05
C ARG A 11 -11.92 2.29 0.07
N LYS A 12 -12.15 3.06 -0.98
CA LYS A 12 -11.10 3.42 -1.93
C LYS A 12 -10.07 4.29 -1.23
N ALA A 13 -8.84 3.84 -1.21
CA ALA A 13 -7.72 4.49 -0.54
C ALA A 13 -6.79 5.21 -1.49
N ALA A 14 -6.63 4.70 -2.72
CA ALA A 14 -5.73 5.27 -3.69
C ALA A 14 -6.11 4.88 -5.11
N GLU A 15 -5.63 5.67 -6.05
CA GLU A 15 -5.70 5.37 -7.48
C GLU A 15 -4.38 5.73 -8.13
N VAL A 16 -3.88 4.84 -8.97
CA VAL A 16 -2.73 5.08 -9.83
C VAL A 16 -3.21 5.04 -11.27
N TYR A 17 -2.90 6.08 -12.02
CA TYR A 17 -3.22 6.18 -13.44
C TYR A 17 -1.96 6.52 -14.23
N GLU A 18 -1.67 5.74 -15.26
CA GLU A 18 -0.55 5.97 -16.16
C GLU A 18 -1.13 6.35 -17.53
N PRO A 19 -0.95 7.62 -17.97
CA PRO A 19 -1.69 8.14 -19.12
C PRO A 19 -1.21 7.62 -20.48
N GLU A 20 0.03 7.18 -20.62
CA GLU A 20 0.53 6.67 -21.90
C GLU A 20 -0.10 5.33 -22.25
N SER A 21 -0.18 4.43 -21.28
CA SER A 21 -0.78 3.11 -21.47
C SER A 21 -2.28 3.09 -21.17
N GLY A 22 -2.78 4.07 -20.44
CA GLY A 22 -4.15 4.11 -19.96
C GLY A 22 -4.42 3.16 -18.77
N ARG A 23 -3.40 2.55 -18.19
CA ARG A 23 -3.55 1.62 -17.08
C ARG A 23 -3.96 2.33 -15.82
N VAL A 24 -4.92 1.74 -15.10
CA VAL A 24 -5.40 2.24 -13.82
C VAL A 24 -5.35 1.11 -12.80
N MET A 25 -4.89 1.44 -11.60
CA MET A 25 -5.01 0.55 -10.44
C MET A 25 -5.69 1.31 -9.31
N GLU A 26 -6.83 0.81 -8.87
CA GLU A 26 -7.50 1.30 -7.68
C GLU A 26 -7.17 0.40 -6.50
N VAL A 27 -6.94 0.99 -5.33
CA VAL A 27 -6.65 0.25 -4.10
C VAL A 27 -7.75 0.54 -3.07
N TYR A 28 -8.36 -0.52 -2.56
CA TYR A 28 -9.37 -0.47 -1.49
C TYR A 28 -8.82 -1.19 -0.28
N THR A 29 -9.06 -0.66 0.91
CA THR A 29 -8.61 -1.32 2.14
C THR A 29 -9.47 -0.88 3.33
N ASP A 30 -9.54 -1.75 4.34
CA ASP A 30 -10.12 -1.43 5.63
C ASP A 30 -9.05 -0.98 6.65
N LEU A 31 -7.76 -1.02 6.28
CA LEU A 31 -6.66 -0.55 7.12
C LEU A 31 -6.55 0.98 7.13
N PRO A 32 -6.02 1.57 8.20
CA PRO A 32 -6.03 3.02 8.37
C PRO A 32 -4.95 3.77 7.61
N GLY A 33 -3.89 3.10 7.18
CA GLY A 33 -2.73 3.76 6.58
C GLY A 33 -2.26 3.11 5.30
N MET A 34 -1.48 3.87 4.55
CA MET A 34 -0.85 3.38 3.31
C MET A 34 0.55 3.97 3.18
N GLN A 35 1.54 3.10 3.10
CA GLN A 35 2.90 3.49 2.79
C GLN A 35 3.07 3.63 1.29
N LEU A 36 3.61 4.75 0.84
CA LEU A 36 4.04 4.95 -0.54
C LEU A 36 5.56 4.82 -0.62
N TYR A 37 6.02 3.90 -1.44
CA TYR A 37 7.43 3.70 -1.72
C TYR A 37 7.68 3.83 -3.23
N THR A 38 8.61 4.69 -3.60
CA THR A 38 8.85 5.03 -5.00
C THR A 38 10.19 4.52 -5.54
N ALA A 39 10.70 3.43 -4.95
CA ALA A 39 11.90 2.74 -5.41
C ALA A 39 13.13 3.65 -5.50
N ASN A 40 13.43 4.37 -4.40
CA ASN A 40 14.47 5.39 -4.37
C ASN A 40 15.92 4.82 -4.48
N SER A 41 16.10 3.52 -4.26
CA SER A 41 17.41 2.87 -4.28
C SER A 41 17.30 1.46 -4.86
N LEU A 42 16.44 1.29 -5.86
CA LEU A 42 16.19 -0.01 -6.45
C LEU A 42 17.30 -0.36 -7.44
N SER A 43 17.85 -1.58 -7.31
CA SER A 43 18.84 -2.12 -8.24
C SER A 43 18.70 -3.65 -8.31
N GLY A 44 19.33 -4.26 -9.31
CA GLY A 44 19.30 -5.70 -9.48
C GLY A 44 18.62 -6.10 -10.78
N LYS A 45 18.43 -7.41 -10.96
CA LYS A 45 17.81 -7.99 -12.16
C LYS A 45 16.62 -8.87 -11.79
N GLY A 46 15.54 -8.70 -12.53
CA GLY A 46 14.35 -9.53 -12.44
C GLY A 46 14.33 -10.63 -13.50
N HIS A 47 13.18 -11.22 -13.67
CA HIS A 47 12.94 -12.25 -14.68
C HIS A 47 13.24 -11.73 -16.09
N GLY A 48 13.76 -12.61 -16.94
CA GLY A 48 14.05 -12.26 -18.34
C GLY A 48 15.20 -11.27 -18.52
N GLY A 49 16.03 -11.07 -17.50
CA GLY A 49 17.18 -10.17 -17.59
C GLY A 49 16.82 -8.68 -17.46
N VAL A 50 15.57 -8.36 -17.09
CA VAL A 50 15.15 -6.98 -16.88
C VAL A 50 15.94 -6.36 -15.72
N SER A 51 16.55 -5.21 -15.95
CA SER A 51 17.27 -4.47 -14.90
C SER A 51 16.30 -3.56 -14.14
N PHE A 52 16.38 -3.63 -12.80
CA PHE A 52 15.66 -2.68 -11.96
C PHE A 52 16.43 -1.37 -11.88
N VAL A 53 15.73 -0.27 -11.91
CA VAL A 53 16.28 1.08 -11.85
C VAL A 53 15.56 1.91 -10.79
N ASN A 54 16.23 2.95 -10.31
CA ASN A 54 15.62 3.89 -9.36
C ASN A 54 14.35 4.47 -9.95
N HIS A 55 13.30 4.51 -9.15
CA HIS A 55 11.98 5.00 -9.55
C HIS A 55 11.33 4.23 -10.71
N GLY A 56 11.80 3.01 -10.96
CA GLY A 56 11.23 2.15 -12.01
C GLY A 56 9.93 1.47 -11.60
N ALA A 57 9.52 1.60 -10.35
CA ALA A 57 8.29 1.04 -9.83
C ALA A 57 7.84 1.82 -8.59
N LEU A 58 6.64 1.52 -8.10
CA LEU A 58 6.17 2.03 -6.82
C LEU A 58 5.40 0.94 -6.08
N CYS A 59 5.32 1.08 -4.76
CA CYS A 59 4.51 0.21 -3.91
C CYS A 59 3.48 1.05 -3.15
N LEU A 60 2.29 0.49 -3.02
CA LEU A 60 1.22 1.00 -2.17
C LEU A 60 0.93 -0.08 -1.13
N GLU A 61 1.35 0.17 0.11
CA GLU A 61 1.39 -0.83 1.16
C GLU A 61 0.39 -0.47 2.26
N THR A 62 -0.71 -1.20 2.33
CA THR A 62 -1.76 -0.98 3.33
C THR A 62 -1.29 -1.49 4.70
N GLN A 63 -1.53 -0.70 5.76
CA GLN A 63 -0.93 -0.98 7.06
C GLN A 63 -1.61 -0.22 8.19
N PHE A 64 -1.34 -0.64 9.43
CA PHE A 64 -1.41 0.25 10.58
C PHE A 64 -0.24 1.22 10.51
N PHE A 65 -0.33 2.34 11.24
CA PHE A 65 0.74 3.36 11.17
C PHE A 65 2.04 2.82 11.76
N PRO A 66 3.19 3.14 11.15
CA PRO A 66 4.50 2.78 11.72
C PRO A 66 4.64 3.28 13.15
N ASP A 67 5.35 2.53 13.99
CA ASP A 67 5.61 2.84 15.39
C ASP A 67 4.33 2.90 16.26
N SER A 68 3.24 2.30 15.80
CA SER A 68 1.97 2.31 16.53
C SER A 68 2.06 1.84 17.97
N PRO A 69 2.86 0.81 18.34
CA PRO A 69 2.99 0.40 19.74
C PRO A 69 3.43 1.50 20.70
N ASN A 70 4.12 2.50 20.21
CA ASN A 70 4.60 3.64 21.00
C ASN A 70 3.66 4.86 20.96
N HIS A 71 2.54 4.75 20.25
CA HIS A 71 1.60 5.83 20.03
C HIS A 71 0.17 5.37 20.36
N PRO A 72 -0.26 5.43 21.64
CA PRO A 72 -1.59 4.95 22.04
C PRO A 72 -2.75 5.65 21.31
N GLU A 73 -2.52 6.85 20.76
CA GLU A 73 -3.52 7.62 20.02
C GLU A 73 -3.75 7.11 18.60
N PHE A 74 -2.85 6.25 18.08
CA PHE A 74 -3.01 5.70 16.74
C PHE A 74 -4.05 4.56 16.71
N PRO A 75 -4.76 4.36 15.59
CA PRO A 75 -5.72 3.25 15.44
C PRO A 75 -4.96 1.93 15.32
N PHE A 76 -4.71 1.29 16.45
CA PHE A 76 -3.89 0.10 16.54
C PHE A 76 -4.33 -0.77 17.72
N ARG A 77 -4.22 -2.09 17.58
CA ARG A 77 -4.34 -3.03 18.69
C ARG A 77 -3.30 -4.14 18.55
N PHE A 78 -2.83 -4.65 19.68
CA PHE A 78 -1.96 -5.82 19.70
C PHE A 78 -2.76 -7.07 19.35
N LEU A 79 -2.17 -7.96 18.57
CA LEU A 79 -2.69 -9.30 18.34
C LEU A 79 -2.22 -10.21 19.48
N LYS A 80 -3.16 -10.75 20.25
CA LYS A 80 -2.87 -11.64 21.36
C LYS A 80 -2.89 -13.10 20.91
N PRO A 81 -2.21 -14.02 21.64
CA PRO A 81 -2.31 -15.43 21.32
C PRO A 81 -3.75 -15.92 21.23
N GLY A 82 -4.07 -16.67 20.17
CA GLY A 82 -5.41 -17.16 19.90
C GLY A 82 -6.32 -16.22 19.11
N GLU A 83 -5.93 -14.96 18.95
CA GLU A 83 -6.65 -14.01 18.10
C GLU A 83 -6.19 -14.11 16.65
N GLU A 84 -7.10 -13.80 15.71
CA GLU A 84 -6.77 -13.74 14.29
C GLU A 84 -6.67 -12.29 13.84
N PHE A 85 -5.66 -12.01 13.00
CA PHE A 85 -5.61 -10.78 12.22
C PHE A 85 -6.41 -10.98 10.94
N ASP A 86 -7.35 -10.08 10.69
CA ASP A 86 -8.20 -10.12 9.51
C ASP A 86 -8.31 -8.72 8.91
N SER A 87 -7.96 -8.60 7.64
CA SER A 87 -8.09 -7.36 6.88
C SER A 87 -8.33 -7.65 5.42
N VAL A 88 -8.88 -6.67 4.70
CA VAL A 88 -9.13 -6.79 3.27
C VAL A 88 -8.42 -5.66 2.54
N THR A 89 -7.65 -6.02 1.53
CA THR A 89 -7.08 -5.10 0.56
C THR A 89 -7.39 -5.62 -0.83
N THR A 90 -7.99 -4.77 -1.66
CA THR A 90 -8.38 -5.12 -3.04
C THR A 90 -7.65 -4.22 -4.01
N TYR A 91 -7.05 -4.82 -5.03
CA TYR A 91 -6.47 -4.11 -6.17
C TYR A 91 -7.38 -4.35 -7.37
N ARG A 92 -7.91 -3.27 -7.93
CA ARG A 92 -8.77 -3.31 -9.11
C ARG A 92 -8.06 -2.70 -10.28
N PHE A 93 -7.91 -3.47 -11.35
CA PHE A 93 -7.18 -3.05 -12.55
C PHE A 93 -8.16 -2.69 -13.67
N LEU A 94 -7.94 -1.54 -14.29
CA LEU A 94 -8.80 -0.98 -15.33
C LEU A 94 -7.95 -0.34 -16.43
N THR A 95 -8.62 0.12 -17.45
CA THR A 95 -8.03 0.99 -18.47
C THR A 95 -8.88 2.25 -18.63
N ARG A 96 -8.21 3.33 -18.99
CA ARG A 96 -8.89 4.63 -19.13
C ARG A 96 -8.43 5.33 -20.43
#